data_feb2f16b2855e9a905df66eb633248d7
#
_entry.id   feb2f16b2855e9a905df66eb633248d7
#
_cell.length_a   1.000
_cell.length_b   1.000
_cell.length_c   1.000
_cell.angle_alpha   90.00
_cell.angle_beta   90.00
_cell.angle_gamma   90.00
#
_symmetry.space_group_name_H-M   'P 1'
#
loop_
_entity.id
_entity.type
_entity.pdbx_description
1 polymer ?
#
loop_
_entity_poly.entity_id
_entity_poly.type
_entity_poly.pdbx_seq_one_letter_code
_entity_poly.pdbx_strand_id
1 'polypeptide(L)'
;MRHGQMSLRDIVPPRSKFFNTGKFGRLFPTLPPFLPDTERVREALMEVGKAGGTMDKGDDANLDNFNLPSGATFLGQFIDHDLTFDPTSSLERRVDPESIENFRTPVFELDSLYGSGSEASPFLYEKGRPMSGKLLTDPGFPNDLPRNSQDVALIGDPRNDENLIVSQLHAAFIQFHNAIIDAEGADLEEAQQQVRWHYQWMVLHEFLPNLVGPEVVEDVLFRGRRFYHWANEPFIPVEFSVAAYRFGHSQVRPAFKINDTFNNGAEVPIFGAPGSNDLSGDKRIGDDRAVDWRNFFSIDGSTPQYSKRIDTTLSSPLFRLPFIPPNMPSNPSSLAQRNLLRHLTFSLPSGQAVALAMFLDPLGSDELSDLADLGVGMEHRTPLWFYILREADKRTDGRTLGPVGGRIVAEVFIGMLEGDRMSFLRQAPMWKPNLGQRSGEFGMVDLLKFAGVV
;
A
#
# COMPACT_ATOMS: atom_id res chain seq x y z
N MET A 1 11.76 11.73 -10.62
CA MET A 1 13.24 11.87 -10.55
C MET A 1 13.55 13.34 -10.33
N ARG A 2 14.21 13.71 -9.26
CA ARG A 2 14.74 15.07 -9.12
C ARG A 2 15.73 15.30 -10.26
N HIS A 3 15.46 16.26 -11.12
CA HIS A 3 16.40 16.68 -12.15
C HIS A 3 17.73 17.04 -11.49
N GLY A 4 18.82 16.35 -11.87
CA GLY A 4 20.17 16.62 -11.40
C GLY A 4 20.71 15.70 -10.29
N GLN A 5 19.94 14.74 -9.75
CA GLN A 5 20.55 13.71 -8.92
C GLN A 5 21.23 12.67 -9.83
N MET A 6 22.54 12.63 -9.78
CA MET A 6 23.29 11.53 -10.39
C MET A 6 22.92 10.22 -9.67
N SER A 7 22.47 9.24 -10.43
CA SER A 7 22.31 7.89 -9.93
C SER A 7 23.63 7.38 -9.39
N LEU A 8 23.64 6.85 -8.17
CA LEU A 8 24.83 6.18 -7.60
C LEU A 8 25.06 4.79 -8.18
N ARG A 9 24.29 4.36 -9.19
CA ARG A 9 24.39 3.05 -9.84
C ARG A 9 25.78 2.72 -10.33
N ASP A 10 26.49 3.73 -10.86
CA ASP A 10 27.83 3.55 -11.41
C ASP A 10 28.92 3.58 -10.32
N ILE A 11 28.54 3.97 -9.08
CA ILE A 11 29.47 4.08 -7.94
C ILE A 11 29.41 2.85 -7.04
N VAL A 12 28.22 2.24 -6.91
CA VAL A 12 28.00 1.05 -6.08
C VAL A 12 27.85 -0.16 -6.99
N PRO A 13 28.64 -1.24 -6.79
CA PRO A 13 28.56 -2.42 -7.64
C PRO A 13 27.16 -3.02 -7.67
N PRO A 14 26.64 -3.42 -8.85
CA PRO A 14 25.41 -4.19 -8.97
C PRO A 14 25.45 -5.44 -8.08
N ARG A 15 24.29 -5.86 -7.55
CA ARG A 15 24.12 -6.99 -6.63
C ARG A 15 24.71 -6.81 -5.23
N SER A 16 25.26 -5.65 -4.91
CA SER A 16 25.55 -5.30 -3.53
C SER A 16 24.23 -5.08 -2.77
N LYS A 17 24.15 -5.54 -1.51
CA LYS A 17 23.01 -5.21 -0.63
C LYS A 17 22.84 -3.70 -0.37
N PHE A 18 23.82 -2.92 -0.75
CA PHE A 18 23.83 -1.46 -0.63
C PHE A 18 23.55 -0.75 -1.96
N PHE A 19 23.39 -1.48 -3.05
CA PHE A 19 23.06 -0.91 -4.36
C PHE A 19 21.53 -0.79 -4.47
N ASN A 20 21.02 0.40 -4.30
CA ASN A 20 19.61 0.62 -4.09
C ASN A 20 19.00 1.85 -4.77
N THR A 21 19.79 2.68 -5.41
CA THR A 21 19.33 3.96 -5.96
C THR A 21 18.40 3.77 -7.16
N GLY A 22 17.12 4.14 -6.98
CA GLY A 22 16.08 4.07 -8.03
C GLY A 22 15.79 2.65 -8.53
N LYS A 23 16.01 1.63 -7.70
CA LYS A 23 15.75 0.22 -8.02
C LYS A 23 15.15 -0.52 -6.85
N PHE A 24 14.57 -1.67 -7.16
CA PHE A 24 14.25 -2.68 -6.15
C PHE A 24 15.54 -3.37 -5.66
N GLY A 25 15.49 -3.90 -4.44
CA GLY A 25 16.58 -4.66 -3.84
C GLY A 25 16.06 -5.84 -3.04
N ARG A 26 16.93 -6.43 -2.18
CA ARG A 26 16.57 -7.57 -1.33
C ARG A 26 16.95 -7.31 0.12
N LEU A 27 16.06 -7.72 1.05
CA LEU A 27 16.38 -7.79 2.48
C LEU A 27 17.29 -8.98 2.78
N PHE A 28 17.04 -10.11 2.12
CA PHE A 28 17.70 -11.38 2.34
C PHE A 28 18.40 -11.91 1.08
N PRO A 29 19.45 -11.21 0.58
CA PRO A 29 20.06 -11.53 -0.72
C PRO A 29 20.78 -12.89 -0.76
N THR A 30 21.05 -13.49 0.39
CA THR A 30 21.75 -14.80 0.51
C THR A 30 20.80 -15.99 0.62
N LEU A 31 19.50 -15.75 0.84
CA LEU A 31 18.53 -16.83 0.93
C LEU A 31 18.18 -17.37 -0.46
N PRO A 32 18.07 -18.70 -0.61
CA PRO A 32 17.66 -19.30 -1.87
C PRO A 32 16.15 -19.05 -2.15
N PRO A 33 15.73 -19.13 -3.43
CA PRO A 33 14.31 -19.15 -3.77
C PRO A 33 13.55 -20.23 -3.00
N PHE A 34 12.25 -20.01 -2.71
CA PHE A 34 11.44 -20.95 -1.93
C PHE A 34 11.33 -22.33 -2.59
N LEU A 35 11.16 -22.39 -3.90
CA LEU A 35 11.15 -23.59 -4.72
C LEU A 35 11.71 -23.28 -6.12
N PRO A 36 12.15 -24.30 -6.88
CA PRO A 36 12.58 -24.10 -8.27
C PRO A 36 11.38 -23.75 -9.15
N ASP A 37 11.62 -22.91 -10.15
CA ASP A 37 10.62 -22.54 -11.15
C ASP A 37 10.43 -23.69 -12.15
N THR A 38 9.47 -24.56 -11.87
CA THR A 38 9.05 -25.70 -12.70
C THR A 38 7.55 -25.62 -12.99
N GLU A 39 7.11 -26.27 -14.08
CA GLU A 39 5.69 -26.37 -14.42
C GLU A 39 4.85 -26.85 -13.24
N ARG A 40 5.28 -27.92 -12.58
CA ARG A 40 4.58 -28.50 -11.42
C ARG A 40 4.44 -27.51 -10.25
N VAL A 41 5.44 -26.68 -9.99
CA VAL A 41 5.36 -25.65 -8.95
C VAL A 41 4.42 -24.52 -9.38
N ARG A 42 4.46 -24.12 -10.66
CA ARG A 42 3.51 -23.14 -11.21
C ARG A 42 2.06 -23.61 -11.11
N GLU A 43 1.80 -24.86 -11.51
CA GLU A 43 0.47 -25.48 -11.38
C GLU A 43 -0.01 -25.52 -9.93
N ALA A 44 0.85 -25.89 -8.98
CA ALA A 44 0.53 -25.89 -7.56
C ALA A 44 0.18 -24.48 -7.03
N LEU A 45 0.94 -23.45 -7.41
CA LEU A 45 0.62 -22.05 -7.04
C LEU A 45 -0.70 -21.58 -7.66
N MET A 46 -0.97 -21.98 -8.91
CA MET A 46 -2.24 -21.69 -9.58
C MET A 46 -3.41 -22.36 -8.87
N GLU A 47 -3.24 -23.59 -8.37
CA GLU A 47 -4.24 -24.34 -7.61
C GLU A 47 -4.57 -23.65 -6.27
N VAL A 48 -3.55 -23.21 -5.53
CA VAL A 48 -3.73 -22.47 -4.26
C VAL A 48 -4.54 -21.19 -4.47
N GLY A 49 -4.23 -20.42 -5.51
CA GLY A 49 -4.80 -19.08 -5.72
C GLY A 49 -6.00 -19.01 -6.66
N LYS A 50 -6.54 -20.15 -7.17
CA LYS A 50 -7.73 -20.13 -8.04
C LYS A 50 -9.02 -19.86 -7.26
N ALA A 51 -10.08 -19.48 -7.98
CA ALA A 51 -11.43 -19.49 -7.42
C ALA A 51 -11.81 -20.90 -6.95
N GLY A 52 -12.30 -21.05 -5.73
CA GLY A 52 -12.54 -22.34 -5.07
C GLY A 52 -11.27 -23.07 -4.62
N GLY A 53 -10.10 -22.45 -4.69
CA GLY A 53 -8.83 -22.99 -4.16
C GLY A 53 -8.61 -22.71 -2.68
N THR A 54 -7.39 -23.00 -2.19
CA THR A 54 -7.03 -22.88 -0.76
C THR A 54 -7.28 -21.48 -0.18
N MET A 55 -7.16 -20.43 -1.00
CA MET A 55 -7.33 -19.03 -0.56
C MET A 55 -8.76 -18.50 -0.77
N ASP A 56 -9.65 -19.25 -1.43
CA ASP A 56 -11.07 -18.91 -1.62
C ASP A 56 -11.94 -19.79 -0.75
N LYS A 57 -12.14 -19.39 0.50
CA LYS A 57 -13.00 -20.07 1.47
C LYS A 57 -14.41 -19.50 1.51
N GLY A 58 -14.73 -18.57 0.61
CA GLY A 58 -15.99 -17.83 0.56
C GLY A 58 -16.01 -16.62 1.52
N ASP A 59 -16.87 -15.65 1.19
CA ASP A 59 -16.91 -14.37 1.91
C ASP A 59 -17.39 -14.51 3.37
N ASP A 60 -18.18 -15.52 3.70
CA ASP A 60 -18.62 -15.81 5.08
C ASP A 60 -17.46 -16.25 5.99
N ALA A 61 -16.42 -16.87 5.44
CA ALA A 61 -15.23 -17.27 6.18
C ALA A 61 -14.23 -16.12 6.34
N ASN A 62 -14.39 -15.03 5.59
CA ASN A 62 -13.54 -13.85 5.61
C ASN A 62 -14.03 -12.88 6.69
N LEU A 63 -13.54 -13.05 7.92
CA LEU A 63 -14.01 -12.35 9.11
C LEU A 63 -13.52 -10.88 9.18
N ASP A 64 -14.30 -10.03 9.83
CA ASP A 64 -13.95 -8.63 10.07
C ASP A 64 -12.89 -8.49 11.18
N ASN A 65 -11.98 -7.54 10.99
CA ASN A 65 -11.04 -7.07 12.01
C ASN A 65 -11.61 -5.83 12.70
N PHE A 66 -12.33 -6.01 13.78
CA PHE A 66 -12.98 -4.91 14.53
C PHE A 66 -12.00 -3.89 15.15
N ASN A 67 -10.70 -4.12 15.06
CA ASN A 67 -9.68 -3.18 15.52
C ASN A 67 -9.22 -2.23 14.41
N LEU A 68 -9.57 -2.49 13.14
CA LEU A 68 -9.07 -1.74 12.00
C LEU A 68 -10.22 -1.24 11.11
N PRO A 69 -10.51 0.06 11.08
CA PRO A 69 -11.44 0.64 10.14
C PRO A 69 -11.05 0.37 8.68
N SER A 70 -12.03 0.16 7.80
CA SER A 70 -11.76 -0.17 6.40
C SER A 70 -11.04 0.94 5.63
N GLY A 71 -11.13 2.17 6.08
CA GLY A 71 -10.36 3.29 5.53
C GLY A 71 -8.85 3.07 5.60
N ALA A 72 -8.35 2.34 6.61
CA ALA A 72 -6.94 2.00 6.73
C ALA A 72 -6.44 1.11 5.58
N THR A 73 -7.28 0.22 5.03
CA THR A 73 -6.94 -0.60 3.86
C THR A 73 -6.68 0.28 2.62
N PHE A 74 -7.52 1.28 2.39
CA PHE A 74 -7.39 2.21 1.27
C PHE A 74 -6.25 3.22 1.48
N LEU A 75 -6.02 3.65 2.73
CA LEU A 75 -4.83 4.42 3.08
C LEU A 75 -3.55 3.62 2.81
N GLY A 76 -3.55 2.31 3.11
CA GLY A 76 -2.44 1.41 2.78
C GLY A 76 -2.18 1.33 1.28
N GLN A 77 -3.24 1.29 0.45
CA GLN A 77 -3.12 1.34 -1.00
C GLN A 77 -2.56 2.69 -1.49
N PHE A 78 -3.05 3.80 -0.94
CA PHE A 78 -2.53 5.14 -1.25
C PHE A 78 -1.03 5.26 -0.92
N ILE A 79 -0.61 4.72 0.24
CA ILE A 79 0.80 4.66 0.65
C ILE A 79 1.63 3.81 -0.31
N ASP A 80 1.11 2.63 -0.76
CA ASP A 80 1.81 1.80 -1.76
C ASP A 80 2.06 2.57 -3.06
N HIS A 81 1.08 3.35 -3.51
CA HIS A 81 1.21 4.17 -4.71
C HIS A 81 2.23 5.31 -4.57
N ASP A 82 2.46 5.81 -3.35
CA ASP A 82 3.51 6.80 -3.08
C ASP A 82 4.92 6.18 -3.11
N LEU A 83 5.05 4.91 -2.69
CA LEU A 83 6.34 4.24 -2.50
C LEU A 83 6.82 3.47 -3.73
N THR A 84 5.90 2.88 -4.50
CA THR A 84 6.25 1.90 -5.54
C THR A 84 5.54 2.18 -6.85
N PHE A 85 6.26 2.13 -7.97
CA PHE A 85 5.69 2.11 -9.30
C PHE A 85 6.60 1.34 -10.26
N ASP A 86 6.15 0.15 -10.69
CA ASP A 86 6.83 -0.65 -11.70
C ASP A 86 5.84 -1.11 -12.78
N PRO A 87 5.76 -0.41 -13.91
CA PRO A 87 4.92 -0.78 -15.04
C PRO A 87 5.52 -1.91 -15.91
N THR A 88 6.77 -2.32 -15.66
CA THR A 88 7.54 -3.19 -16.58
C THR A 88 7.60 -4.64 -16.16
N SER A 89 7.23 -5.00 -14.92
CA SER A 89 7.31 -6.38 -14.45
C SER A 89 6.26 -7.28 -15.10
N SER A 90 6.71 -8.39 -15.70
CA SER A 90 5.87 -9.42 -16.31
C SER A 90 5.85 -10.68 -15.43
N LEU A 91 4.72 -11.39 -15.40
CA LEU A 91 4.62 -12.69 -14.73
C LEU A 91 5.29 -13.83 -15.51
N GLU A 92 5.59 -13.62 -16.79
CA GLU A 92 6.12 -14.65 -17.70
C GLU A 92 7.63 -14.84 -17.62
N ARG A 93 8.35 -13.86 -17.08
CA ARG A 93 9.81 -13.85 -17.06
C ARG A 93 10.35 -13.75 -15.66
N ARG A 94 11.42 -14.49 -15.38
CA ARG A 94 12.23 -14.21 -14.18
C ARG A 94 12.81 -12.82 -14.30
N VAL A 95 12.62 -12.05 -13.25
CA VAL A 95 13.10 -10.68 -13.17
C VAL A 95 14.14 -10.59 -12.06
N ASP A 96 15.32 -10.08 -12.42
CA ASP A 96 16.29 -9.67 -11.43
C ASP A 96 15.80 -8.35 -10.80
N PRO A 97 15.50 -8.29 -9.51
CA PRO A 97 15.05 -7.06 -8.85
C PRO A 97 15.97 -5.88 -9.10
N GLU A 98 17.27 -6.11 -9.18
CA GLU A 98 18.25 -5.06 -9.44
C GLU A 98 18.20 -4.50 -10.87
N SER A 99 17.50 -5.20 -11.80
CA SER A 99 17.31 -4.74 -13.18
C SER A 99 16.04 -3.91 -13.38
N ILE A 100 15.14 -3.89 -12.39
CA ILE A 100 13.88 -3.13 -12.44
C ILE A 100 14.09 -1.77 -11.82
N GLU A 101 13.55 -0.75 -12.46
CA GLU A 101 13.54 0.61 -11.95
C GLU A 101 12.23 0.87 -11.18
N ASN A 102 12.35 1.33 -9.95
CA ASN A 102 11.24 1.96 -9.26
C ASN A 102 11.13 3.40 -9.75
N PHE A 103 10.01 3.73 -10.40
CA PHE A 103 9.77 5.08 -10.90
C PHE A 103 9.32 6.04 -9.80
N ARG A 104 9.15 5.55 -8.57
CA ARG A 104 8.93 6.33 -7.35
C ARG A 104 10.20 6.42 -6.54
N THR A 105 10.35 7.52 -5.79
CA THR A 105 11.36 7.63 -4.75
C THR A 105 10.88 6.81 -3.54
N PRO A 106 11.71 5.94 -2.95
CA PRO A 106 11.29 5.11 -1.80
C PRO A 106 11.29 5.93 -0.50
N VAL A 107 10.49 6.97 -0.44
CA VAL A 107 10.26 7.87 0.71
C VAL A 107 8.81 8.36 0.71
N PHE A 108 8.32 8.79 1.87
CA PHE A 108 6.95 9.30 2.04
C PHE A 108 6.90 10.79 1.66
N GLU A 109 6.91 11.09 0.35
CA GLU A 109 7.01 12.46 -0.15
C GLU A 109 5.76 12.96 -0.91
N LEU A 110 4.77 12.10 -1.12
CA LEU A 110 3.52 12.41 -1.81
C LEU A 110 3.75 12.93 -3.24
N ASP A 111 4.67 12.30 -4.00
CA ASP A 111 4.85 12.64 -5.39
C ASP A 111 3.64 12.22 -6.26
N SER A 112 2.82 11.29 -5.79
CA SER A 112 1.49 11.02 -6.34
C SER A 112 0.60 12.25 -6.32
N LEU A 113 0.75 13.13 -5.31
CA LEU A 113 0.01 14.38 -5.13
C LEU A 113 0.70 15.56 -5.83
N TYR A 114 2.02 15.72 -5.66
CA TYR A 114 2.78 16.89 -6.08
C TYR A 114 3.47 16.73 -7.43
N GLY A 115 3.48 15.52 -8.00
CA GLY A 115 4.22 15.23 -9.21
C GLY A 115 5.71 15.53 -9.05
N SER A 116 6.30 16.08 -10.10
CA SER A 116 7.70 16.54 -10.08
C SER A 116 7.86 18.02 -9.66
N GLY A 117 6.87 18.55 -8.96
CA GLY A 117 6.84 19.95 -8.50
C GLY A 117 6.15 20.90 -9.49
N SER A 118 5.92 22.13 -9.05
CA SER A 118 5.14 23.13 -9.78
C SER A 118 5.72 23.55 -11.14
N GLU A 119 7.04 23.46 -11.32
CA GLU A 119 7.70 23.77 -12.60
C GLU A 119 7.57 22.63 -13.61
N ALA A 120 7.71 21.36 -13.17
CA ALA A 120 7.72 20.20 -14.05
C ALA A 120 6.32 19.57 -14.20
N SER A 121 5.42 19.79 -13.25
CA SER A 121 4.03 19.32 -13.25
C SER A 121 3.04 20.47 -13.02
N PRO A 122 3.08 21.56 -13.81
CA PRO A 122 2.28 22.77 -13.56
C PRO A 122 0.76 22.54 -13.67
N PHE A 123 0.32 21.43 -14.27
CA PHE A 123 -1.08 21.07 -14.42
C PHE A 123 -1.72 20.59 -13.10
N LEU A 124 -0.93 20.34 -12.06
CA LEU A 124 -1.40 19.96 -10.73
C LEU A 124 -1.70 21.17 -9.82
N TYR A 125 -1.34 22.38 -10.26
CA TYR A 125 -1.40 23.59 -9.45
C TYR A 125 -2.35 24.62 -10.03
N GLU A 126 -2.97 25.42 -9.18
CA GLU A 126 -3.78 26.55 -9.62
C GLU A 126 -2.95 27.60 -10.37
N LYS A 127 -3.51 28.11 -11.45
CA LYS A 127 -2.88 29.20 -12.22
C LYS A 127 -3.07 30.53 -11.50
N GLY A 128 -1.97 31.23 -11.25
CA GLY A 128 -1.97 32.57 -10.69
C GLY A 128 -0.61 33.22 -10.86
N ARG A 129 -0.52 34.55 -10.80
CA ARG A 129 0.75 35.32 -10.67
C ARG A 129 0.56 36.38 -9.59
N PRO A 130 1.23 36.23 -8.43
CA PRO A 130 2.07 35.10 -8.04
C PRO A 130 1.27 33.81 -7.92
N MET A 131 1.89 32.63 -8.02
CA MET A 131 1.23 31.36 -7.79
C MET A 131 0.65 31.34 -6.38
N SER A 132 -0.63 30.91 -6.25
CA SER A 132 -1.28 30.76 -4.94
C SER A 132 -0.64 29.69 -4.06
N GLY A 133 0.15 28.82 -4.67
CA GLY A 133 0.68 27.62 -4.02
C GLY A 133 -0.33 26.46 -3.93
N LYS A 134 -1.62 26.73 -4.18
CA LYS A 134 -2.69 25.72 -4.08
C LYS A 134 -2.60 24.66 -5.18
N LEU A 135 -3.03 23.48 -4.82
CA LEU A 135 -3.27 22.39 -5.77
C LEU A 135 -4.60 22.60 -6.48
N LEU A 136 -4.66 22.15 -7.73
CA LEU A 136 -5.86 22.26 -8.57
C LEU A 136 -7.02 21.45 -8.00
N THR A 137 -8.19 22.03 -7.99
CA THR A 137 -9.49 21.41 -7.66
C THR A 137 -10.49 21.63 -8.80
N ASP A 138 -11.57 20.87 -8.82
CA ASP A 138 -12.71 21.11 -9.71
C ASP A 138 -13.87 21.73 -8.91
N PRO A 139 -14.15 23.04 -9.04
CA PRO A 139 -15.24 23.68 -8.29
C PRO A 139 -16.62 23.14 -8.60
N GLY A 140 -16.81 22.52 -9.78
CA GLY A 140 -18.07 21.89 -10.18
C GLY A 140 -18.27 20.49 -9.59
N PHE A 141 -17.20 19.89 -9.10
CA PHE A 141 -17.17 18.53 -8.52
C PHE A 141 -16.22 18.49 -7.31
N PRO A 142 -16.59 19.10 -6.19
CA PRO A 142 -15.71 19.32 -5.04
C PRO A 142 -15.22 18.01 -4.39
N ASN A 143 -15.93 16.91 -4.62
CA ASN A 143 -15.58 15.58 -4.10
C ASN A 143 -14.81 14.71 -5.10
N ASP A 144 -14.53 15.23 -6.31
CA ASP A 144 -13.78 14.53 -7.35
C ASP A 144 -12.34 15.06 -7.47
N LEU A 145 -11.50 14.29 -8.12
CA LEU A 145 -10.20 14.74 -8.61
C LEU A 145 -10.37 15.79 -9.71
N PRO A 146 -9.44 16.75 -9.87
CA PRO A 146 -9.45 17.62 -11.04
C PRO A 146 -9.25 16.78 -12.31
N ARG A 147 -10.10 17.03 -13.34
CA ARG A 147 -10.06 16.26 -14.59
C ARG A 147 -9.93 17.17 -15.81
N ASN A 148 -9.34 16.60 -16.87
CA ASN A 148 -9.31 17.26 -18.17
C ASN A 148 -10.67 17.09 -18.91
N SER A 149 -10.77 17.61 -20.12
CA SER A 149 -11.98 17.52 -20.96
C SER A 149 -12.34 16.11 -21.44
N GLN A 150 -11.48 15.13 -21.20
CA GLN A 150 -11.68 13.70 -21.50
C GLN A 150 -11.99 12.89 -20.23
N ASP A 151 -12.29 13.56 -19.12
CA ASP A 151 -12.50 12.99 -17.78
C ASP A 151 -11.30 12.23 -17.18
N VAL A 152 -10.09 12.40 -17.73
CA VAL A 152 -8.86 11.85 -17.17
C VAL A 152 -8.42 12.70 -15.99
N ALA A 153 -8.16 12.08 -14.85
CA ALA A 153 -7.71 12.75 -13.64
C ALA A 153 -6.34 13.41 -13.83
N LEU A 154 -6.21 14.65 -13.34
CA LEU A 154 -4.96 15.42 -13.33
C LEU A 154 -4.27 15.23 -11.99
N ILE A 155 -3.55 14.13 -11.85
CA ILE A 155 -2.84 13.69 -10.64
C ILE A 155 -1.46 13.15 -11.00
N GLY A 156 -0.59 13.01 -9.99
CA GLY A 156 0.78 12.52 -10.21
C GLY A 156 0.87 10.99 -10.37
N ASP A 157 -0.15 10.24 -9.92
CA ASP A 157 -0.20 8.79 -10.09
C ASP A 157 -1.60 8.33 -10.54
N PRO A 158 -1.74 7.81 -11.78
CA PRO A 158 -3.05 7.41 -12.31
C PRO A 158 -3.70 6.28 -11.51
N ARG A 159 -2.95 5.45 -10.76
CA ARG A 159 -3.52 4.40 -9.93
C ARG A 159 -4.41 4.93 -8.81
N ASN A 160 -4.24 6.20 -8.42
CA ASN A 160 -5.11 6.85 -7.44
C ASN A 160 -6.52 7.17 -7.98
N ASP A 161 -6.77 6.98 -9.28
CA ASP A 161 -8.10 7.09 -9.88
C ASP A 161 -8.72 5.73 -10.26
N GLU A 162 -8.04 4.61 -10.02
CA GLU A 162 -8.55 3.26 -10.35
C GLU A 162 -9.68 2.78 -9.42
N ASN A 163 -9.83 3.41 -8.24
CA ASN A 163 -10.85 3.08 -7.24
C ASN A 163 -11.46 4.32 -6.63
N LEU A 164 -12.78 4.35 -6.50
CA LEU A 164 -13.57 5.47 -5.97
C LEU A 164 -13.07 5.98 -4.61
N ILE A 165 -12.72 5.08 -3.69
CA ILE A 165 -12.35 5.46 -2.32
C ILE A 165 -10.94 6.05 -2.30
N VAL A 166 -10.00 5.44 -3.05
CA VAL A 166 -8.62 5.96 -3.16
C VAL A 166 -8.61 7.31 -3.87
N SER A 167 -9.46 7.52 -4.89
CA SER A 167 -9.53 8.81 -5.60
C SER A 167 -10.04 9.93 -4.69
N GLN A 168 -11.04 9.66 -3.85
CA GLN A 168 -11.52 10.66 -2.91
C GLN A 168 -10.58 10.84 -1.71
N LEU A 169 -9.82 9.81 -1.33
CA LEU A 169 -8.74 9.96 -0.37
C LEU A 169 -7.66 10.92 -0.93
N HIS A 170 -7.28 10.76 -2.20
CA HIS A 170 -6.37 11.68 -2.87
C HIS A 170 -6.94 13.11 -2.92
N ALA A 171 -8.22 13.27 -3.25
CA ALA A 171 -8.91 14.58 -3.21
C ALA A 171 -8.88 15.20 -1.80
N ALA A 172 -9.05 14.40 -0.74
CA ALA A 172 -8.93 14.86 0.64
C ALA A 172 -7.51 15.37 0.97
N PHE A 173 -6.46 14.75 0.45
CA PHE A 173 -5.10 15.27 0.60
C PHE A 173 -4.88 16.58 -0.17
N ILE A 174 -5.48 16.74 -1.37
CA ILE A 174 -5.48 18.03 -2.10
C ILE A 174 -6.13 19.12 -1.25
N GLN A 175 -7.31 18.84 -0.69
CA GLN A 175 -8.03 19.78 0.15
C GLN A 175 -7.30 20.09 1.46
N PHE A 176 -6.65 19.10 2.08
CA PHE A 176 -5.81 19.29 3.26
C PHE A 176 -4.66 20.27 2.96
N HIS A 177 -3.95 20.10 1.83
CA HIS A 177 -2.91 21.03 1.40
C HIS A 177 -3.45 22.46 1.22
N ASN A 178 -4.57 22.59 0.50
CA ASN A 178 -5.17 23.90 0.23
C ASN A 178 -5.68 24.58 1.51
N ALA A 179 -6.23 23.79 2.44
CA ALA A 179 -6.69 24.30 3.75
C ALA A 179 -5.54 24.84 4.62
N ILE A 180 -4.33 24.25 4.55
CA ILE A 180 -3.15 24.77 5.24
C ILE A 180 -2.78 26.15 4.67
N ILE A 181 -2.78 26.32 3.34
CA ILE A 181 -2.51 27.62 2.71
C ILE A 181 -3.53 28.67 3.17
N ASP A 182 -4.82 28.32 3.17
CA ASP A 182 -5.88 29.23 3.56
C ASP A 182 -5.86 29.60 5.04
N ALA A 183 -5.56 28.66 5.92
CA ALA A 183 -5.59 28.86 7.36
C ALA A 183 -4.34 29.57 7.89
N GLU A 184 -3.17 29.27 7.35
CA GLU A 184 -1.88 29.72 7.88
C GLU A 184 -1.20 30.78 7.01
N GLY A 185 -1.69 31.01 5.78
CA GLY A 185 -1.04 31.90 4.81
C GLY A 185 0.32 31.36 4.34
N ALA A 186 0.52 30.04 4.45
CA ALA A 186 1.76 29.37 4.08
C ALA A 186 2.04 29.49 2.56
N ASP A 187 3.30 29.57 2.19
CA ASP A 187 3.69 29.43 0.81
C ASP A 187 3.67 27.94 0.38
N LEU A 188 3.95 27.67 -0.90
CA LEU A 188 3.92 26.30 -1.45
C LEU A 188 4.88 25.35 -0.72
N GLU A 189 6.10 25.79 -0.43
CA GLU A 189 7.13 24.94 0.18
C GLU A 189 6.78 24.65 1.64
N GLU A 190 6.31 25.65 2.38
CA GLU A 190 5.86 25.52 3.75
C GLU A 190 4.64 24.59 3.84
N ALA A 191 3.64 24.77 2.97
CA ALA A 191 2.47 23.89 2.92
C ALA A 191 2.85 22.44 2.57
N GLN A 192 3.71 22.22 1.58
CA GLN A 192 4.21 20.89 1.25
C GLN A 192 4.96 20.23 2.40
N GLN A 193 5.79 20.99 3.12
CA GLN A 193 6.49 20.46 4.29
C GLN A 193 5.52 20.05 5.38
N GLN A 194 4.54 20.90 5.70
CA GLN A 194 3.53 20.60 6.71
C GLN A 194 2.70 19.36 6.35
N VAL A 195 2.21 19.27 5.11
CA VAL A 195 1.46 18.08 4.64
C VAL A 195 2.30 16.81 4.75
N ARG A 196 3.54 16.84 4.26
CA ARG A 196 4.45 15.67 4.32
C ARG A 196 4.75 15.25 5.76
N TRP A 197 5.02 16.18 6.65
CA TRP A 197 5.36 15.86 8.04
C TRP A 197 4.16 15.30 8.80
N HIS A 198 2.95 15.84 8.60
CA HIS A 198 1.72 15.28 9.18
C HIS A 198 1.40 13.90 8.60
N TYR A 199 1.57 13.69 7.30
CA TYR A 199 1.43 12.39 6.65
C TYR A 199 2.43 11.36 7.19
N GLN A 200 3.70 11.71 7.26
CA GLN A 200 4.76 10.86 7.82
C GLN A 200 4.50 10.54 9.30
N TRP A 201 4.02 11.51 10.06
CA TRP A 201 3.61 11.30 11.46
C TRP A 201 2.46 10.30 11.56
N MET A 202 1.40 10.48 10.79
CA MET A 202 0.26 9.57 10.74
C MET A 202 0.69 8.15 10.33
N VAL A 203 1.57 8.02 9.33
CA VAL A 203 2.13 6.72 8.93
C VAL A 203 2.86 6.05 10.09
N LEU A 204 3.69 6.77 10.83
CA LEU A 204 4.51 6.22 11.91
C LEU A 204 3.72 5.95 13.20
N HIS A 205 2.77 6.83 13.56
CA HIS A 205 2.11 6.80 14.88
C HIS A 205 0.68 6.27 14.86
N GLU A 206 0.03 6.16 13.70
CA GLU A 206 -1.31 5.57 13.56
C GLU A 206 -1.29 4.34 12.66
N PHE A 207 -0.92 4.49 11.39
CA PHE A 207 -1.04 3.42 10.40
C PHE A 207 -0.15 2.21 10.74
N LEU A 208 1.13 2.42 10.93
CA LEU A 208 2.08 1.34 11.17
C LEU A 208 1.81 0.57 12.48
N PRO A 209 1.57 1.21 13.65
CA PRO A 209 1.22 0.49 14.88
C PRO A 209 -0.06 -0.36 14.75
N ASN A 210 -1.05 0.11 14.01
CA ASN A 210 -2.29 -0.65 13.77
C ASN A 210 -2.07 -1.89 12.91
N LEU A 211 -1.01 -1.93 12.11
CA LEU A 211 -0.70 -3.07 11.24
C LEU A 211 0.26 -4.08 11.86
N VAL A 212 1.26 -3.63 12.61
CA VAL A 212 2.35 -4.50 13.09
C VAL A 212 2.38 -4.68 14.61
N GLY A 213 1.54 -3.91 15.33
CA GLY A 213 1.60 -3.77 16.78
C GLY A 213 2.56 -2.66 17.22
N PRO A 214 2.21 -1.89 18.27
CA PRO A 214 3.05 -0.79 18.78
C PRO A 214 4.41 -1.26 19.26
N GLU A 215 4.50 -2.46 19.83
CA GLU A 215 5.75 -3.02 20.38
C GLU A 215 6.82 -3.24 19.30
N VAL A 216 6.39 -3.61 18.07
CA VAL A 216 7.32 -3.80 16.94
C VAL A 216 7.85 -2.45 16.47
N VAL A 217 6.98 -1.43 16.41
CA VAL A 217 7.39 -0.07 16.04
C VAL A 217 8.38 0.49 17.06
N GLU A 218 8.07 0.38 18.35
CA GLU A 218 8.94 0.82 19.44
C GLU A 218 10.29 0.10 19.45
N ASP A 219 10.30 -1.23 19.21
CA ASP A 219 11.55 -1.99 19.13
C ASP A 219 12.44 -1.50 17.98
N VAL A 220 11.86 -1.21 16.80
CA VAL A 220 12.63 -0.71 15.65
C VAL A 220 13.14 0.71 15.90
N LEU A 221 12.32 1.59 16.45
CA LEU A 221 12.72 2.97 16.76
C LEU A 221 13.81 3.02 17.84
N PHE A 222 13.70 2.18 18.89
CA PHE A 222 14.62 2.22 20.02
C PHE A 222 15.91 1.43 19.77
N ARG A 223 15.81 0.23 19.16
CA ARG A 223 16.95 -0.67 18.96
C ARG A 223 17.53 -0.63 17.54
N GLY A 224 16.89 0.09 16.65
CA GLY A 224 17.28 0.19 15.24
C GLY A 224 16.84 -1.00 14.39
N ARG A 225 16.99 -0.83 13.09
CA ARG A 225 16.70 -1.83 12.07
C ARG A 225 17.77 -2.93 12.09
N ARG A 226 17.38 -4.18 11.93
CA ARG A 226 18.29 -5.34 11.95
C ARG A 226 18.48 -5.97 10.58
N PHE A 227 17.52 -5.81 9.68
CA PHE A 227 17.47 -6.49 8.38
C PHE A 227 17.45 -5.53 7.20
N TYR A 228 16.86 -4.36 7.36
CA TYR A 228 16.80 -3.36 6.30
C TYR A 228 17.95 -2.37 6.39
N HIS A 229 18.93 -2.54 5.50
CA HIS A 229 20.14 -1.71 5.46
C HIS A 229 20.37 -1.15 4.07
N TRP A 230 20.77 0.10 3.98
CA TRP A 230 21.23 0.77 2.76
C TRP A 230 22.53 1.54 3.02
N ALA A 231 23.27 1.84 1.93
CA ALA A 231 24.51 2.61 2.04
C ALA A 231 24.27 4.13 2.04
N ASN A 232 23.47 4.61 1.08
CA ASN A 232 23.27 6.05 0.85
C ASN A 232 21.81 6.46 0.92
N GLU A 233 20.92 5.70 0.30
CA GLU A 233 19.49 5.99 0.18
C GLU A 233 18.66 4.72 0.39
N PRO A 234 17.42 4.83 0.89
CA PRO A 234 16.49 3.71 0.97
C PRO A 234 16.21 3.08 -0.39
N PHE A 235 15.83 1.81 -0.39
CA PHE A 235 15.38 1.08 -1.56
C PHE A 235 14.11 0.29 -1.23
N ILE A 236 13.35 -0.17 -2.24
CA ILE A 236 12.20 -1.03 -2.04
C ILE A 236 12.63 -2.49 -2.09
N PRO A 237 12.60 -3.24 -0.96
CA PRO A 237 12.87 -4.67 -0.99
C PRO A 237 11.75 -5.43 -1.68
N VAL A 238 12.08 -6.44 -2.49
CA VAL A 238 11.07 -7.30 -3.12
C VAL A 238 10.32 -8.16 -2.10
N GLU A 239 10.94 -8.53 -0.99
CA GLU A 239 10.28 -9.21 0.12
C GLU A 239 9.17 -8.32 0.75
N PHE A 240 9.35 -7.00 0.72
CA PHE A 240 8.33 -6.04 1.12
C PHE A 240 7.28 -5.86 0.02
N SER A 241 7.65 -5.37 -1.16
CA SER A 241 6.69 -4.94 -2.20
C SER A 241 5.94 -6.09 -2.88
N VAL A 242 6.54 -7.29 -2.95
CA VAL A 242 5.94 -8.46 -3.60
C VAL A 242 5.27 -9.41 -2.61
N ALA A 243 5.62 -9.34 -1.33
CA ALA A 243 5.07 -10.22 -0.31
C ALA A 243 4.51 -9.46 0.90
N ALA A 244 5.35 -8.89 1.76
CA ALA A 244 4.91 -8.43 3.07
C ALA A 244 3.87 -7.31 3.01
N TYR A 245 4.03 -6.32 2.13
CA TYR A 245 3.07 -5.23 2.00
C TYR A 245 1.82 -5.59 1.17
N ARG A 246 1.79 -6.77 0.53
CA ARG A 246 0.58 -7.30 -0.14
C ARG A 246 -0.42 -7.96 0.82
N PHE A 247 -0.17 -7.90 2.13
CA PHE A 247 -1.14 -8.34 3.13
C PHE A 247 -2.49 -7.62 2.97
N GLY A 248 -2.48 -6.35 2.55
CA GLY A 248 -3.68 -5.54 2.33
C GLY A 248 -4.72 -6.18 1.40
N HIS A 249 -4.32 -7.08 0.50
CA HIS A 249 -5.25 -7.80 -0.35
C HIS A 249 -6.22 -8.71 0.44
N SER A 250 -5.80 -9.25 1.60
CA SER A 250 -6.71 -10.02 2.47
C SER A 250 -7.68 -9.12 3.26
N GLN A 251 -7.37 -7.84 3.42
CA GLN A 251 -8.19 -6.89 4.18
C GLN A 251 -9.35 -6.30 3.39
N VAL A 252 -9.40 -6.54 2.08
CA VAL A 252 -10.41 -6.00 1.18
C VAL A 252 -11.75 -6.72 1.36
N ARG A 253 -12.83 -5.97 1.60
CA ARG A 253 -14.21 -6.48 1.63
C ARG A 253 -14.73 -6.70 0.21
N PRO A 254 -15.70 -7.59 0.00
CA PRO A 254 -16.31 -7.77 -1.32
C PRO A 254 -17.13 -6.56 -1.78
N ALA A 255 -17.67 -5.79 -0.83
CA ALA A 255 -18.51 -4.61 -1.07
C ALA A 255 -18.36 -3.60 0.07
N PHE A 256 -18.72 -2.33 -0.20
CA PHE A 256 -18.69 -1.23 0.77
C PHE A 256 -19.92 -0.36 0.64
N LYS A 257 -20.45 0.12 1.76
CA LYS A 257 -21.40 1.23 1.79
C LYS A 257 -20.60 2.55 1.63
N ILE A 258 -20.96 3.35 0.65
CA ILE A 258 -20.28 4.63 0.35
C ILE A 258 -20.88 5.76 1.16
N ASN A 259 -22.21 5.92 1.06
CA ASN A 259 -23.02 6.89 1.80
C ASN A 259 -24.47 6.40 1.91
N ASP A 260 -25.35 7.22 2.41
CA ASP A 260 -26.77 6.85 2.62
C ASP A 260 -27.62 6.95 1.35
N THR A 261 -27.14 7.59 0.29
CA THR A 261 -27.91 7.87 -0.95
C THR A 261 -27.49 6.99 -2.11
N PHE A 262 -26.19 6.78 -2.30
CA PHE A 262 -25.66 5.94 -3.37
C PHE A 262 -26.14 4.49 -3.19
N ASN A 263 -26.65 3.90 -4.26
CA ASN A 263 -27.26 2.57 -4.24
C ASN A 263 -28.35 2.41 -3.16
N ASN A 264 -29.11 3.48 -2.86
CA ASN A 264 -30.11 3.53 -1.77
C ASN A 264 -29.54 3.19 -0.38
N GLY A 265 -28.28 3.53 -0.13
CA GLY A 265 -27.57 3.23 1.13
C GLY A 265 -27.12 1.78 1.29
N ALA A 266 -27.30 0.94 0.28
CA ALA A 266 -26.78 -0.44 0.27
C ALA A 266 -25.30 -0.49 -0.10
N GLU A 267 -24.63 -1.58 0.27
CA GLU A 267 -23.26 -1.83 -0.15
C GLU A 267 -23.10 -1.93 -1.67
N VAL A 268 -21.97 -1.52 -2.17
CA VAL A 268 -21.59 -1.49 -3.57
C VAL A 268 -20.38 -2.39 -3.77
N PRO A 269 -20.39 -3.34 -4.72
CA PRO A 269 -19.28 -4.25 -4.93
C PRO A 269 -18.01 -3.51 -5.36
N ILE A 270 -16.86 -4.03 -4.93
CA ILE A 270 -15.56 -3.46 -5.34
C ILE A 270 -15.37 -3.58 -6.86
N PHE A 271 -15.81 -4.69 -7.44
CA PHE A 271 -15.89 -4.90 -8.88
C PHE A 271 -17.28 -5.42 -9.22
N GLY A 272 -17.97 -4.76 -10.11
CA GLY A 272 -19.30 -5.13 -10.58
C GLY A 272 -19.30 -5.68 -12.02
N ALA A 273 -20.46 -6.11 -12.48
CA ALA A 273 -20.64 -6.43 -13.89
C ALA A 273 -20.51 -5.15 -14.75
N PRO A 274 -20.07 -5.24 -16.01
CA PRO A 274 -19.99 -4.08 -16.89
C PRO A 274 -21.31 -3.27 -16.93
N GLY A 275 -21.24 -1.98 -16.61
CA GLY A 275 -22.38 -1.07 -16.55
C GLY A 275 -23.17 -1.10 -15.22
N SER A 276 -22.75 -1.88 -14.22
CA SER A 276 -23.30 -1.81 -12.86
C SER A 276 -22.68 -0.69 -12.05
N ASN A 277 -23.36 -0.30 -10.96
CA ASN A 277 -22.75 0.53 -9.93
C ASN A 277 -21.72 -0.32 -9.18
N ASP A 278 -20.45 0.13 -9.22
CA ASP A 278 -19.34 -0.47 -8.51
C ASP A 278 -18.35 0.61 -8.06
N LEU A 279 -17.27 0.19 -7.37
CA LEU A 279 -16.24 1.09 -6.87
C LEU A 279 -15.10 1.35 -7.86
N SER A 280 -15.21 0.90 -9.11
CA SER A 280 -14.20 1.23 -10.12
C SER A 280 -14.13 2.75 -10.35
N GLY A 281 -12.89 3.24 -10.50
CA GLY A 281 -12.57 4.64 -10.80
C GLY A 281 -12.65 4.98 -12.30
N ASP A 282 -11.72 5.81 -12.74
CA ASP A 282 -11.61 6.33 -14.12
C ASP A 282 -12.90 7.00 -14.61
N LYS A 283 -13.65 7.64 -13.73
CA LYS A 283 -14.91 8.31 -14.02
C LYS A 283 -15.18 9.45 -13.06
N ARG A 284 -15.90 10.45 -13.54
CA ARG A 284 -16.30 11.61 -12.75
C ARG A 284 -17.17 11.19 -11.56
N ILE A 285 -16.93 11.81 -10.42
CA ILE A 285 -17.62 11.55 -9.15
C ILE A 285 -18.57 12.71 -8.89
N GLY A 286 -19.88 12.45 -8.99
CA GLY A 286 -20.92 13.40 -8.57
C GLY A 286 -21.16 13.34 -7.06
N ASP A 287 -21.93 14.30 -6.54
CA ASP A 287 -22.23 14.40 -5.11
C ASP A 287 -22.93 13.17 -4.54
N ASP A 288 -23.70 12.46 -5.35
CA ASP A 288 -24.39 11.22 -4.98
C ASP A 288 -23.40 10.08 -4.69
N ARG A 289 -22.18 10.16 -5.23
CA ARG A 289 -21.10 9.17 -5.05
C ARG A 289 -20.01 9.65 -4.09
N ALA A 290 -20.18 10.79 -3.44
CA ALA A 290 -19.23 11.27 -2.43
C ALA A 290 -19.14 10.29 -1.26
N VAL A 291 -17.92 9.96 -0.86
CA VAL A 291 -17.67 9.06 0.27
C VAL A 291 -18.07 9.76 1.58
N ASP A 292 -18.95 9.13 2.33
CA ASP A 292 -19.12 9.47 3.75
C ASP A 292 -18.03 8.77 4.57
N TRP A 293 -17.04 9.53 4.96
CA TRP A 293 -15.87 9.02 5.67
C TRP A 293 -16.19 8.38 7.03
N ARG A 294 -17.39 8.65 7.60
CA ARG A 294 -17.88 7.97 8.81
C ARG A 294 -18.13 6.47 8.60
N ASN A 295 -18.31 6.05 7.34
CA ASN A 295 -18.36 4.62 6.98
C ASN A 295 -16.97 3.97 6.91
N PHE A 296 -15.89 4.75 6.89
CA PHE A 296 -14.51 4.27 6.69
C PHE A 296 -13.59 4.53 7.88
N PHE A 297 -13.88 5.51 8.72
CA PHE A 297 -13.13 5.87 9.92
C PHE A 297 -14.08 6.15 11.09
N SER A 298 -13.59 5.95 12.31
CA SER A 298 -14.35 6.23 13.53
C SER A 298 -14.37 7.73 13.81
N ILE A 299 -15.32 8.45 13.23
CA ILE A 299 -15.45 9.91 13.31
C ILE A 299 -16.61 10.24 14.24
N ASP A 300 -16.38 11.07 15.27
CA ASP A 300 -17.37 11.57 16.22
C ASP A 300 -18.26 10.46 16.84
N GLY A 301 -17.65 9.30 17.10
CA GLY A 301 -18.34 8.13 17.66
C GLY A 301 -19.12 7.28 16.66
N SER A 302 -18.96 7.52 15.35
CA SER A 302 -19.51 6.64 14.32
C SER A 302 -18.87 5.24 14.37
N THR A 303 -19.62 4.24 13.93
CA THR A 303 -19.13 2.88 13.75
C THR A 303 -18.82 2.67 12.27
N PRO A 304 -17.53 2.60 11.87
CA PRO A 304 -17.16 2.38 10.48
C PRO A 304 -17.38 0.94 10.06
N GLN A 305 -17.33 0.69 8.75
CA GLN A 305 -17.06 -0.64 8.23
C GLN A 305 -15.62 -1.01 8.58
N TYR A 306 -15.38 -2.28 8.90
CA TYR A 306 -14.04 -2.73 9.28
C TYR A 306 -13.33 -3.43 8.14
N SER A 307 -12.01 -3.39 8.12
CA SER A 307 -11.18 -4.21 7.26
C SER A 307 -11.40 -5.69 7.55
N LYS A 308 -11.15 -6.57 6.58
CA LYS A 308 -11.08 -8.00 6.85
C LYS A 308 -9.80 -8.34 7.62
N ARG A 309 -9.75 -9.52 8.24
CA ARG A 309 -8.56 -10.02 8.94
C ARG A 309 -7.41 -10.25 7.95
N ILE A 310 -6.20 -10.19 8.46
CA ILE A 310 -5.00 -10.58 7.72
C ILE A 310 -4.87 -12.10 7.82
N ASP A 311 -5.38 -12.80 6.84
CA ASP A 311 -5.34 -14.25 6.75
C ASP A 311 -5.21 -14.71 5.28
N THR A 312 -5.22 -16.02 5.06
CA THR A 312 -5.11 -16.58 3.70
C THR A 312 -6.42 -16.57 2.92
N THR A 313 -7.51 -16.00 3.46
CA THR A 313 -8.81 -15.91 2.80
C THR A 313 -8.98 -14.57 2.12
N LEU A 314 -9.21 -14.56 0.82
CA LEU A 314 -9.48 -13.34 0.06
C LEU A 314 -10.96 -13.25 -0.29
N SER A 315 -11.46 -12.02 -0.44
CA SER A 315 -12.82 -11.77 -0.92
C SER A 315 -13.04 -12.26 -2.35
N SER A 316 -14.19 -12.84 -2.61
CA SER A 316 -14.54 -13.49 -3.88
C SER A 316 -14.31 -12.65 -5.14
N PRO A 317 -14.54 -11.32 -5.18
CA PRO A 317 -14.26 -10.50 -6.36
C PRO A 317 -12.78 -10.49 -6.79
N LEU A 318 -11.86 -10.72 -5.84
CA LEU A 318 -10.41 -10.68 -6.12
C LEU A 318 -9.92 -11.93 -6.90
N PHE A 319 -10.74 -12.97 -7.03
CA PHE A 319 -10.41 -14.13 -7.85
C PHE A 319 -10.78 -13.97 -9.33
N ARG A 320 -11.46 -12.87 -9.70
CA ARG A 320 -11.90 -12.59 -11.07
C ARG A 320 -11.82 -11.10 -11.39
N LEU A 321 -10.58 -10.59 -11.49
CA LEU A 321 -10.34 -9.18 -11.83
C LEU A 321 -10.95 -8.86 -13.21
N PRO A 322 -11.86 -7.87 -13.32
CA PRO A 322 -12.64 -7.64 -14.54
C PRO A 322 -11.84 -7.08 -15.71
N PHE A 323 -10.70 -6.45 -15.43
CA PHE A 323 -9.80 -5.85 -16.42
C PHE A 323 -8.78 -6.84 -16.99
N ILE A 324 -8.78 -8.10 -16.52
CA ILE A 324 -7.93 -9.17 -17.07
C ILE A 324 -8.78 -10.09 -17.93
N PRO A 325 -8.40 -10.33 -19.20
CA PRO A 325 -9.11 -11.28 -20.06
C PRO A 325 -9.18 -12.68 -19.42
N PRO A 326 -10.33 -13.34 -19.44
CA PRO A 326 -10.46 -14.69 -18.87
C PRO A 326 -9.62 -15.69 -19.65
N ASN A 327 -9.18 -16.75 -18.95
CA ASN A 327 -8.50 -17.92 -19.55
C ASN A 327 -7.14 -17.64 -20.19
N MET A 328 -6.35 -16.74 -19.61
CA MET A 328 -4.94 -16.56 -19.99
C MET A 328 -4.04 -17.13 -18.87
N PRO A 329 -3.51 -18.38 -19.00
CA PRO A 329 -2.68 -18.99 -17.95
C PRO A 329 -1.43 -18.17 -17.59
N SER A 330 -0.84 -17.51 -18.58
CA SER A 330 0.32 -16.62 -18.36
C SER A 330 -0.05 -15.29 -17.68
N ASN A 331 -1.33 -14.93 -17.68
CA ASN A 331 -1.84 -13.70 -17.06
C ASN A 331 -3.19 -13.96 -16.37
N PRO A 332 -3.21 -14.71 -15.25
CA PRO A 332 -4.45 -15.14 -14.61
C PRO A 332 -5.25 -13.97 -14.07
N SER A 333 -6.59 -14.09 -14.09
CA SER A 333 -7.50 -13.07 -13.54
C SER A 333 -7.59 -13.09 -12.02
N SER A 334 -7.14 -14.14 -11.35
CA SER A 334 -7.09 -14.19 -9.88
C SER A 334 -5.92 -13.38 -9.34
N LEU A 335 -6.20 -12.43 -8.43
CA LEU A 335 -5.18 -11.66 -7.72
C LEU A 335 -4.27 -12.57 -6.89
N ALA A 336 -4.84 -13.62 -6.25
CA ALA A 336 -4.07 -14.58 -5.47
C ALA A 336 -3.06 -15.34 -6.34
N GLN A 337 -3.49 -15.84 -7.50
CA GLN A 337 -2.58 -16.49 -8.45
C GLN A 337 -1.45 -15.56 -8.90
N ARG A 338 -1.76 -14.30 -9.21
CA ARG A 338 -0.76 -13.30 -9.60
C ARG A 338 0.27 -13.07 -8.51
N ASN A 339 -0.17 -12.89 -7.26
CA ASN A 339 0.73 -12.68 -6.12
C ASN A 339 1.62 -13.91 -5.87
N LEU A 340 1.08 -15.12 -5.96
CA LEU A 340 1.84 -16.36 -5.79
C LEU A 340 2.88 -16.56 -6.89
N LEU A 341 2.51 -16.34 -8.16
CA LEU A 341 3.44 -16.48 -9.29
C LEU A 341 4.60 -15.48 -9.24
N ARG A 342 4.38 -14.29 -8.70
CA ARG A 342 5.47 -13.31 -8.51
C ARG A 342 6.60 -13.82 -7.62
N HIS A 343 6.34 -14.79 -6.74
CA HIS A 343 7.40 -15.41 -5.93
C HIS A 343 8.44 -16.14 -6.78
N LEU A 344 8.01 -16.78 -7.88
CA LEU A 344 8.92 -17.38 -8.87
C LEU A 344 9.60 -16.30 -9.70
N THR A 345 8.82 -15.31 -10.18
CA THR A 345 9.31 -14.19 -10.99
C THR A 345 10.48 -13.47 -10.31
N PHE A 346 10.32 -13.16 -9.02
CA PHE A 346 11.32 -12.44 -8.23
C PHE A 346 12.25 -13.35 -7.41
N SER A 347 12.13 -14.67 -7.57
CA SER A 347 12.95 -15.65 -6.82
C SER A 347 12.94 -15.39 -5.31
N LEU A 348 11.75 -15.17 -4.72
CA LEU A 348 11.61 -14.88 -3.29
C LEU A 348 11.95 -16.09 -2.42
N PRO A 349 12.53 -15.90 -1.23
CA PRO A 349 12.75 -16.97 -0.27
C PRO A 349 11.43 -17.49 0.31
N SER A 350 11.47 -18.68 0.94
CA SER A 350 10.34 -19.18 1.72
C SER A 350 10.18 -18.41 3.03
N GLY A 351 8.93 -18.35 3.53
CA GLY A 351 8.66 -17.74 4.83
C GLY A 351 9.43 -18.40 5.97
N GLN A 352 9.60 -19.72 5.95
CA GLN A 352 10.40 -20.43 6.95
C GLN A 352 11.87 -20.02 6.91
N ALA A 353 12.45 -19.86 5.70
CA ALA A 353 13.84 -19.40 5.57
C ALA A 353 14.02 -17.96 6.09
N VAL A 354 13.04 -17.08 5.82
CA VAL A 354 13.04 -15.71 6.34
C VAL A 354 12.90 -15.70 7.86
N ALA A 355 11.97 -16.48 8.44
CA ALA A 355 11.80 -16.60 9.89
C ALA A 355 13.11 -17.02 10.57
N LEU A 356 13.74 -18.06 10.06
CA LEU A 356 15.04 -18.53 10.59
C LEU A 356 16.15 -17.48 10.45
N ALA A 357 16.20 -16.75 9.33
CA ALA A 357 17.16 -15.65 9.15
C ALA A 357 16.90 -14.47 10.11
N MET A 358 15.67 -14.33 10.57
CA MET A 358 15.27 -13.35 11.60
C MET A 358 15.43 -13.88 13.03
N PHE A 359 15.93 -15.10 13.22
CA PHE A 359 16.01 -15.77 14.51
C PHE A 359 14.65 -15.98 15.19
N LEU A 360 13.62 -16.24 14.38
CA LEU A 360 12.26 -16.54 14.81
C LEU A 360 11.95 -18.02 14.58
N ASP A 361 11.05 -18.56 15.42
CA ASP A 361 10.52 -19.92 15.22
C ASP A 361 9.54 -19.90 14.04
N PRO A 362 9.78 -20.68 12.97
CA PRO A 362 8.90 -20.71 11.82
C PRO A 362 7.58 -21.42 12.13
N LEU A 363 6.56 -21.19 11.27
CA LEU A 363 5.37 -22.03 11.26
C LEU A 363 5.73 -23.49 10.97
N GLY A 364 5.14 -24.41 11.73
CA GLY A 364 5.28 -25.84 11.51
C GLY A 364 4.52 -26.32 10.27
N SER A 365 4.89 -27.50 9.77
CA SER A 365 4.19 -28.11 8.62
C SER A 365 2.75 -28.49 8.92
N ASP A 366 2.39 -28.69 10.17
CA ASP A 366 1.01 -28.91 10.64
C ASP A 366 0.14 -27.65 10.49
N GLU A 367 0.71 -26.46 10.73
CA GLU A 367 0.04 -25.16 10.52
C GLU A 367 -0.14 -24.82 9.02
N LEU A 368 0.52 -25.56 8.13
CA LEU A 368 0.58 -25.38 6.68
C LEU A 368 0.15 -26.67 5.92
N SER A 369 -0.55 -27.57 6.62
CA SER A 369 -0.92 -28.90 6.10
C SER A 369 -1.81 -28.86 4.87
N ASP A 370 -2.59 -27.81 4.68
CA ASP A 370 -3.42 -27.56 3.49
C ASP A 370 -2.61 -27.35 2.19
N LEU A 371 -1.28 -27.18 2.29
CA LEU A 371 -0.37 -27.11 1.14
C LEU A 371 0.30 -28.47 0.84
N ALA A 372 0.25 -29.44 1.75
CA ALA A 372 0.94 -30.73 1.61
C ALA A 372 0.38 -31.56 0.45
N ASP A 373 -0.95 -31.52 0.23
CA ASP A 373 -1.63 -32.29 -0.83
C ASP A 373 -1.22 -31.90 -2.26
N LEU A 374 -0.58 -30.75 -2.42
CA LEU A 374 -0.04 -30.29 -3.71
C LEU A 374 1.24 -31.05 -4.11
N GLY A 375 1.87 -31.74 -3.19
CA GLY A 375 2.97 -32.67 -3.45
C GLY A 375 4.26 -32.04 -4.01
N VAL A 376 4.48 -30.74 -3.76
CA VAL A 376 5.69 -29.99 -4.16
C VAL A 376 6.49 -29.48 -2.96
N GLY A 377 6.08 -29.80 -1.74
CA GLY A 377 6.80 -29.46 -0.49
C GLY A 377 6.58 -28.02 -0.03
N MET A 378 5.48 -27.38 -0.42
CA MET A 378 5.17 -26.00 -0.01
C MET A 378 4.87 -25.87 1.49
N GLU A 379 4.47 -26.93 2.18
CA GLU A 379 4.27 -26.96 3.63
C GLU A 379 5.59 -26.77 4.41
N HIS A 380 6.73 -27.06 3.77
CA HIS A 380 8.08 -26.89 4.32
C HIS A 380 8.81 -25.66 3.75
N ARG A 381 8.41 -25.21 2.56
CA ARG A 381 9.02 -24.07 1.85
C ARG A 381 7.90 -23.22 1.24
N THR A 382 7.18 -22.52 2.11
CA THR A 382 5.96 -21.78 1.79
C THR A 382 6.31 -20.46 1.06
N PRO A 383 5.57 -20.08 0.00
CA PRO A 383 5.70 -18.75 -0.58
C PRO A 383 5.56 -17.67 0.48
N LEU A 384 6.47 -16.69 0.51
CA LEU A 384 6.58 -15.71 1.59
C LEU A 384 5.27 -14.95 1.85
N TRP A 385 4.53 -14.56 0.79
CA TRP A 385 3.23 -13.87 0.97
C TRP A 385 2.20 -14.76 1.68
N PHE A 386 2.02 -16.01 1.22
CA PHE A 386 1.10 -16.96 1.87
C PHE A 386 1.52 -17.23 3.33
N TYR A 387 2.83 -17.39 3.57
CA TYR A 387 3.38 -17.59 4.90
C TYR A 387 3.01 -16.42 5.83
N ILE A 388 3.22 -15.17 5.40
CA ILE A 388 2.93 -13.96 6.19
C ILE A 388 1.44 -13.87 6.54
N LEU A 389 0.55 -14.19 5.61
CA LEU A 389 -0.89 -14.23 5.87
C LEU A 389 -1.26 -15.33 6.85
N ARG A 390 -0.70 -16.54 6.70
CA ARG A 390 -0.91 -17.64 7.62
C ARG A 390 -0.31 -17.37 9.01
N GLU A 391 0.83 -16.74 9.06
CA GLU A 391 1.47 -16.33 10.31
C GLU A 391 0.58 -15.33 11.08
N ALA A 392 0.02 -14.34 10.40
CA ALA A 392 -0.92 -13.40 10.99
C ALA A 392 -2.15 -14.12 11.57
N ASP A 393 -2.77 -15.02 10.80
CA ASP A 393 -3.88 -15.85 11.28
C ASP A 393 -3.50 -16.62 12.57
N LYS A 394 -2.35 -17.29 12.57
CA LYS A 394 -1.94 -18.18 13.67
C LYS A 394 -1.39 -17.46 14.91
N ARG A 395 -0.75 -16.30 14.75
CA ARG A 395 -0.03 -15.61 15.84
C ARG A 395 -0.80 -14.42 16.41
N THR A 396 -1.66 -13.77 15.61
CA THR A 396 -2.34 -12.52 15.97
C THR A 396 -3.86 -12.56 15.74
N ASP A 397 -4.42 -13.72 15.41
CA ASP A 397 -5.83 -13.86 15.03
C ASP A 397 -6.19 -12.94 13.84
N GLY A 398 -5.24 -12.69 12.95
CA GLY A 398 -5.38 -11.81 11.79
C GLY A 398 -5.59 -10.32 12.10
N ARG A 399 -5.39 -9.90 13.35
CA ARG A 399 -5.60 -8.49 13.77
C ARG A 399 -4.46 -7.59 13.35
N THR A 400 -3.24 -8.11 13.39
CA THR A 400 -2.01 -7.48 12.93
C THR A 400 -1.19 -8.48 12.11
N LEU A 401 -0.16 -8.02 11.44
CA LEU A 401 0.86 -8.89 10.89
C LEU A 401 1.57 -9.69 11.99
N GLY A 402 1.99 -10.90 11.66
CA GLY A 402 2.82 -11.73 12.52
C GLY A 402 4.28 -11.26 12.58
N PRO A 403 5.13 -11.99 13.35
CA PRO A 403 6.51 -11.57 13.61
C PRO A 403 7.36 -11.33 12.36
N VAL A 404 7.24 -12.17 11.33
CA VAL A 404 8.00 -12.02 10.06
C VAL A 404 7.46 -10.85 9.26
N GLY A 405 6.15 -10.87 8.97
CA GLY A 405 5.52 -9.82 8.17
C GLY A 405 5.61 -8.45 8.83
N GLY A 406 5.31 -8.37 10.12
CA GLY A 406 5.36 -7.13 10.89
C GLY A 406 6.76 -6.53 10.95
N ARG A 407 7.79 -7.35 11.15
CA ARG A 407 9.19 -6.89 11.17
C ARG A 407 9.62 -6.32 9.81
N ILE A 408 9.31 -7.00 8.71
CA ILE A 408 9.62 -6.51 7.36
C ILE A 408 8.97 -5.14 7.12
N VAL A 409 7.68 -5.02 7.40
CA VAL A 409 6.95 -3.76 7.16
C VAL A 409 7.47 -2.64 8.06
N ALA A 410 7.65 -2.89 9.35
CA ALA A 410 8.12 -1.88 10.29
C ALA A 410 9.53 -1.37 9.94
N GLU A 411 10.48 -2.28 9.67
CA GLU A 411 11.85 -1.85 9.35
C GLU A 411 11.94 -1.08 8.03
N VAL A 412 11.14 -1.46 7.02
CA VAL A 412 11.13 -0.76 5.74
C VAL A 412 10.51 0.63 5.90
N PHE A 413 9.37 0.77 6.58
CA PHE A 413 8.71 2.06 6.79
C PHE A 413 9.58 3.02 7.61
N ILE A 414 10.03 2.57 8.77
CA ILE A 414 10.89 3.40 9.62
C ILE A 414 12.20 3.72 8.92
N GLY A 415 12.77 2.74 8.23
CA GLY A 415 13.98 2.94 7.48
C GLY A 415 13.85 3.95 6.34
N MET A 416 12.73 3.98 5.63
CA MET A 416 12.46 5.03 4.64
C MET A 416 12.39 6.42 5.27
N LEU A 417 11.73 6.54 6.44
CA LEU A 417 11.68 7.81 7.19
C LEU A 417 13.08 8.25 7.67
N GLU A 418 13.88 7.31 8.17
CA GLU A 418 15.27 7.59 8.60
C GLU A 418 16.20 7.93 7.42
N GLY A 419 15.94 7.37 6.24
CA GLY A 419 16.72 7.62 5.03
C GLY A 419 16.34 8.90 4.29
N ASP A 420 15.13 9.38 4.48
CA ASP A 420 14.67 10.63 3.90
C ASP A 420 15.23 11.84 4.67
N ARG A 421 16.10 12.59 3.98
CA ARG A 421 16.73 13.81 4.56
C ARG A 421 15.72 14.93 4.87
N MET A 422 14.54 14.88 4.26
CA MET A 422 13.48 15.89 4.42
C MET A 422 12.38 15.44 5.39
N SER A 423 12.45 14.22 5.93
CA SER A 423 11.46 13.73 6.89
C SER A 423 11.51 14.51 8.21
N PHE A 424 10.36 14.59 8.91
CA PHE A 424 10.31 15.19 10.24
C PHE A 424 11.27 14.48 11.20
N LEU A 425 11.41 13.16 11.06
CA LEU A 425 12.26 12.33 11.92
C LEU A 425 13.75 12.73 11.82
N ARG A 426 14.17 13.23 10.65
CA ARG A 426 15.55 13.68 10.38
C ARG A 426 15.75 15.17 10.60
N GLN A 427 14.78 16.00 10.19
CA GLN A 427 14.90 17.45 10.25
C GLN A 427 14.61 18.00 11.66
N ALA A 428 13.61 17.45 12.31
CA ALA A 428 13.14 17.93 13.61
C ALA A 428 12.61 16.76 14.46
N PRO A 429 13.48 15.90 15.03
CA PRO A 429 13.06 14.67 15.74
C PRO A 429 12.13 14.94 16.95
N MET A 430 12.10 16.17 17.46
CA MET A 430 11.21 16.59 18.55
C MET A 430 9.93 17.28 18.04
N TRP A 431 9.76 17.41 16.73
CA TRP A 431 8.56 18.00 16.15
C TRP A 431 7.33 17.18 16.49
N LYS A 432 6.22 17.86 16.71
CA LYS A 432 4.91 17.27 16.94
C LYS A 432 3.88 17.96 16.08
N PRO A 433 2.86 17.25 15.59
CA PRO A 433 1.81 17.84 14.77
C PRO A 433 1.04 18.90 15.55
N ASN A 434 0.62 19.93 14.83
CA ASN A 434 -0.12 21.08 15.37
C ASN A 434 -1.51 21.26 14.73
N LEU A 435 -1.84 20.47 13.70
CA LEU A 435 -3.12 20.58 12.96
C LEU A 435 -4.18 19.57 13.44
N GLY A 436 -3.85 18.74 14.43
CA GLY A 436 -4.79 17.78 15.02
C GLY A 436 -5.74 18.44 16.02
N GLN A 437 -6.84 17.75 16.35
CA GLN A 437 -7.78 18.16 17.38
C GLN A 437 -7.13 18.24 18.77
N ARG A 438 -6.07 17.47 18.98
CA ARG A 438 -5.25 17.48 20.19
C ARG A 438 -3.81 17.85 19.84
N SER A 439 -3.24 18.75 20.61
CA SER A 439 -1.85 19.14 20.40
C SER A 439 -0.90 17.94 20.52
N GLY A 440 -0.07 17.76 19.54
CA GLY A 440 0.92 16.68 19.48
C GLY A 440 0.38 15.31 19.01
N GLU A 441 -0.90 15.23 18.63
CA GLU A 441 -1.54 14.07 18.04
C GLU A 441 -2.08 14.44 16.66
N PHE A 442 -1.97 13.53 15.70
CA PHE A 442 -2.53 13.70 14.36
C PHE A 442 -2.73 12.34 13.69
N GLY A 443 -3.92 12.13 13.18
CA GLY A 443 -4.30 10.92 12.48
C GLY A 443 -5.14 11.20 11.23
N MET A 444 -5.63 10.15 10.60
CA MET A 444 -6.43 10.29 9.37
C MET A 444 -7.72 11.07 9.62
N VAL A 445 -8.36 10.91 10.77
CA VAL A 445 -9.57 11.67 11.16
C VAL A 445 -9.27 13.16 11.27
N ASP A 446 -8.11 13.54 11.82
CA ASP A 446 -7.69 14.95 11.92
C ASP A 446 -7.48 15.55 10.52
N LEU A 447 -6.84 14.78 9.60
CA LEU A 447 -6.66 15.21 8.21
C LEU A 447 -7.99 15.48 7.54
N LEU A 448 -8.95 14.54 7.63
CA LEU A 448 -10.26 14.67 7.01
C LEU A 448 -11.04 15.87 7.54
N LYS A 449 -10.98 16.11 8.87
CA LYS A 449 -11.61 17.27 9.51
C LYS A 449 -10.96 18.58 9.10
N PHE A 450 -9.64 18.65 9.09
CA PHE A 450 -8.92 19.86 8.69
C PHE A 450 -9.13 20.19 7.20
N ALA A 451 -9.21 19.17 6.36
CA ALA A 451 -9.55 19.29 4.95
C ALA A 451 -11.00 19.72 4.70
N GLY A 452 -11.89 19.67 5.71
CA GLY A 452 -13.29 20.03 5.59
C GLY A 452 -14.13 19.03 4.78
N VAL A 453 -13.73 17.76 4.75
CA VAL A 453 -14.43 16.70 3.99
C VAL A 453 -15.31 15.80 4.88
N VAL A 454 -15.45 16.13 6.17
CA VAL A 454 -16.33 15.50 7.18
C VAL A 454 -16.92 16.55 8.09
#